data_625927d15a17f2631fb331cb529c087e
#
_entry.id   625927d15a17f2631fb331cb529c087e
#
_cell.length_a   1.000
_cell.length_b   1.000
_cell.length_c   1.000
_cell.angle_alpha   90.00
_cell.angle_beta   90.00
_cell.angle_gamma   90.00
#
_symmetry.space_group_name_H-M   'P 1'
#
loop_
_entity.id
_entity.type
_entity.pdbx_description
1 polymer ?
#
loop_
_entity_poly.entity_id
_entity_poly.type
_entity_poly.pdbx_seq_one_letter_code
_entity_poly.pdbx_strand_id
1 'polypeptide(L)'
;MTIATKRNASIAAAILGFAVIGSGCQAAQDTAGEAASSASSVGSSVSSAIDAPEETTSAATPTTSAAAEETKIAGADGTEYTVAGPILAKYNTLDEAGKTALGAPTGEQQSNPDGGVYQQFDGGVIIHSTASYVVWGKIRDKWNELGGSQGDLGYPTSDETDNPEGNKQTTFERGTVTWNPTTDEVVVTMN
;
A
#
# COMPACT_ATOMS: atom_id res chain seq x y z
N MET A 1 30.70 -6.96 -47.33
CA MET A 1 29.42 -7.64 -47.11
C MET A 1 29.72 -8.87 -46.28
N THR A 2 29.67 -8.71 -44.94
CA THR A 2 30.02 -9.75 -43.98
C THR A 2 28.91 -9.83 -42.94
N ILE A 3 28.15 -10.90 -42.98
CA ILE A 3 27.01 -11.17 -42.10
C ILE A 3 27.55 -11.86 -40.87
N ALA A 4 27.43 -11.20 -39.70
CA ALA A 4 27.75 -11.79 -38.41
C ALA A 4 26.49 -12.38 -37.76
N THR A 5 26.41 -13.67 -37.73
CA THR A 5 25.37 -14.45 -37.06
C THR A 5 25.65 -14.49 -35.56
N LYS A 6 24.79 -13.88 -34.73
CA LYS A 6 24.83 -14.02 -33.29
C LYS A 6 24.11 -15.30 -32.87
N ARG A 7 24.83 -16.17 -32.20
CA ARG A 7 24.37 -17.42 -31.62
C ARG A 7 23.68 -17.13 -30.28
N ASN A 8 22.42 -17.54 -30.16
CA ASN A 8 21.69 -17.57 -28.89
C ASN A 8 22.20 -18.74 -28.06
N ALA A 9 22.67 -18.44 -26.86
CA ALA A 9 22.97 -19.44 -25.85
C ALA A 9 21.75 -19.59 -24.93
N SER A 10 21.10 -20.73 -25.00
CA SER A 10 20.07 -21.15 -24.06
C SER A 10 20.74 -21.67 -22.79
N ILE A 11 20.42 -21.08 -21.65
CA ILE A 11 20.83 -21.59 -20.33
C ILE A 11 19.62 -22.31 -19.74
N ALA A 12 19.73 -23.61 -19.59
CA ALA A 12 18.80 -24.46 -18.88
C ALA A 12 19.04 -24.32 -17.37
N ALA A 13 18.03 -23.91 -16.62
CA ALA A 13 18.07 -23.90 -15.16
C ALA A 13 17.52 -25.22 -14.60
N ALA A 14 18.35 -25.90 -13.83
CA ALA A 14 18.03 -27.13 -13.13
C ALA A 14 17.20 -26.84 -11.87
N ILE A 15 16.09 -27.55 -11.73
CA ILE A 15 15.22 -27.54 -10.56
C ILE A 15 15.78 -28.55 -9.56
N LEU A 16 16.17 -28.09 -8.38
CA LEU A 16 16.46 -28.95 -7.23
C LEU A 16 15.27 -28.89 -6.27
N GLY A 17 14.55 -29.99 -6.21
CA GLY A 17 13.51 -30.21 -5.23
C GLY A 17 14.10 -30.52 -3.84
N PHE A 18 13.55 -29.88 -2.81
CA PHE A 18 13.71 -30.27 -1.42
C PHE A 18 12.37 -30.72 -0.86
N ALA A 19 12.25 -32.02 -0.66
CA ALA A 19 11.20 -32.62 0.13
C ALA A 19 11.70 -32.72 1.58
N VAL A 20 10.99 -32.16 2.54
CA VAL A 20 11.15 -32.44 3.96
C VAL A 20 9.84 -32.97 4.51
N ILE A 21 9.86 -34.26 4.77
CA ILE A 21 8.85 -35.01 5.53
C ILE A 21 9.24 -34.89 7.00
N GLY A 22 8.34 -34.45 7.85
CA GLY A 22 8.51 -34.43 9.29
C GLY A 22 7.18 -34.63 9.98
N SER A 23 6.80 -35.90 10.13
CA SER A 23 5.73 -36.36 11.03
C SER A 23 6.19 -36.27 12.49
N GLY A 24 5.30 -35.83 13.37
CA GLY A 24 5.49 -35.86 14.81
C GLY A 24 4.17 -35.65 15.54
N CYS A 25 3.38 -36.71 15.64
CA CYS A 25 2.29 -36.86 16.63
C CYS A 25 2.88 -37.19 17.99
N GLN A 26 2.31 -36.61 19.08
CA GLN A 26 2.02 -37.25 20.40
C GLN A 26 1.23 -36.24 21.21
N ALA A 27 0.05 -36.45 21.49
CA ALA A 27 -0.79 -37.31 22.34
C ALA A 27 -0.52 -37.16 23.86
N ALA A 28 -1.54 -36.62 24.49
CA ALA A 28 -2.23 -36.98 25.73
C ALA A 28 -1.51 -36.76 27.09
N GLN A 29 -2.18 -36.11 27.97
CA GLN A 29 -2.90 -36.59 29.17
C GLN A 29 -3.21 -35.43 30.08
N ASP A 30 -4.48 -35.15 30.27
CA ASP A 30 -5.30 -35.49 31.42
C ASP A 30 -4.72 -35.09 32.78
N THR A 31 -5.36 -34.19 33.46
CA THR A 31 -5.89 -34.41 34.81
C THR A 31 -6.95 -33.35 35.15
N ALA A 32 -8.04 -33.89 35.62
CA ALA A 32 -9.23 -33.29 36.17
C ALA A 32 -9.02 -32.64 37.54
N GLY A 33 -9.92 -31.75 37.90
CA GLY A 33 -10.13 -31.21 39.23
C GLY A 33 -11.19 -30.14 39.15
N GLU A 34 -12.42 -30.44 39.16
CA GLU A 34 -13.49 -30.34 40.18
C GLU A 34 -13.15 -29.30 41.28
N ALA A 35 -13.97 -28.40 41.60
CA ALA A 35 -15.30 -28.32 42.11
C ALA A 35 -15.64 -26.88 42.44
N ALA A 36 -16.80 -26.53 42.09
CA ALA A 36 -17.97 -26.28 42.91
C ALA A 36 -18.12 -24.85 43.49
N SER A 37 -19.28 -24.32 43.12
CA SER A 37 -20.34 -23.73 43.96
C SER A 37 -20.06 -22.40 44.62
N SER A 38 -20.90 -21.45 44.55
CA SER A 38 -22.32 -21.23 44.86
C SER A 38 -22.61 -19.77 44.60
N ALA A 39 -23.64 -19.45 43.90
CA ALA A 39 -24.98 -19.13 44.32
C ALA A 39 -25.17 -17.96 45.30
N SER A 40 -26.08 -17.13 44.88
CA SER A 40 -27.09 -16.36 45.59
C SER A 40 -26.91 -14.85 45.43
N SER A 41 -27.71 -14.24 44.63
CA SER A 41 -29.13 -13.84 44.74
C SER A 41 -29.38 -12.68 45.69
N VAL A 42 -30.38 -11.97 45.24
CA VAL A 42 -31.25 -10.95 45.85
C VAL A 42 -30.67 -9.54 45.80
N GLY A 43 -31.35 -8.58 45.27
CA GLY A 43 -32.73 -8.33 45.13
C GLY A 43 -33.04 -6.90 45.36
N SER A 44 -34.01 -6.47 44.64
CA SER A 44 -34.95 -5.39 45.00
C SER A 44 -34.52 -3.93 44.82
N SER A 45 -35.01 -3.38 43.75
CA SER A 45 -35.93 -2.24 43.65
C SER A 45 -35.99 -1.28 44.82
N VAL A 46 -35.82 0.01 44.48
CA VAL A 46 -36.79 1.04 44.88
C VAL A 46 -36.80 2.16 43.80
N SER A 47 -38.01 2.42 43.35
CA SER A 47 -38.43 3.58 42.59
C SER A 47 -38.41 4.81 43.48
N SER A 48 -38.17 5.97 42.88
CA SER A 48 -38.88 7.25 43.03
C SER A 48 -37.98 8.34 42.46
N ALA A 49 -38.23 8.87 41.33
CA ALA A 49 -39.19 9.94 40.95
C ALA A 49 -38.65 11.34 41.26
N ILE A 50 -38.68 12.10 40.13
CA ILE A 50 -38.81 13.57 40.06
C ILE A 50 -37.51 14.38 40.26
N ASP A 51 -36.96 14.96 39.24
CA ASP A 51 -37.19 16.34 38.74
C ASP A 51 -36.34 16.60 37.50
N ALA A 52 -36.91 17.12 36.48
CA ALA A 52 -36.26 17.82 35.38
C ALA A 52 -36.41 19.33 35.71
N PRO A 53 -35.68 20.24 35.06
CA PRO A 53 -35.05 20.23 33.76
C PRO A 53 -33.63 20.89 33.77
N GLU A 54 -32.81 20.67 32.77
CA GLU A 54 -32.28 21.75 31.94
C GLU A 54 -31.53 21.16 30.75
N GLU A 55 -31.97 21.57 29.59
CA GLU A 55 -31.34 21.36 28.32
C GLU A 55 -29.90 21.92 28.32
N THR A 56 -28.93 21.05 28.07
CA THR A 56 -27.77 21.44 27.31
C THR A 56 -27.65 20.49 26.14
N THR A 57 -28.23 20.90 25.06
CA THR A 57 -28.00 20.38 23.73
C THR A 57 -26.51 20.47 23.42
N SER A 58 -25.75 19.45 23.81
CA SER A 58 -24.48 19.18 23.19
C SER A 58 -24.82 18.51 21.86
N ALA A 59 -24.94 19.33 20.84
CA ALA A 59 -24.98 18.88 19.47
C ALA A 59 -23.71 18.08 19.19
N ALA A 60 -23.81 16.77 19.34
CA ALA A 60 -22.91 15.88 18.66
C ALA A 60 -23.12 16.13 17.17
N THR A 61 -22.24 16.94 16.60
CA THR A 61 -22.10 17.05 15.15
C THR A 61 -21.93 15.61 14.65
N PRO A 62 -22.82 15.08 13.81
CA PRO A 62 -22.51 13.84 13.13
C PRO A 62 -21.28 14.14 12.29
N THR A 63 -20.13 13.60 12.68
CA THR A 63 -19.01 13.44 11.76
C THR A 63 -19.54 12.52 10.67
N THR A 64 -20.10 13.12 9.64
CA THR A 64 -20.35 12.43 8.39
C THR A 64 -18.97 11.97 7.92
N SER A 65 -18.62 10.74 8.23
CA SER A 65 -17.59 10.02 7.51
C SER A 65 -18.09 10.03 6.07
N ALA A 66 -17.60 10.99 5.27
CA ALA A 66 -17.78 10.95 3.84
C ALA A 66 -17.32 9.56 3.44
N ALA A 67 -18.25 8.75 2.91
CA ALA A 67 -17.89 7.47 2.33
C ALA A 67 -16.75 7.80 1.37
N ALA A 68 -15.56 7.23 1.60
CA ALA A 68 -14.42 7.47 0.75
C ALA A 68 -14.85 7.08 -0.66
N GLU A 69 -14.75 8.02 -1.60
CA GLU A 69 -15.08 7.72 -2.99
C GLU A 69 -14.23 6.53 -3.43
N GLU A 70 -14.86 5.57 -4.08
CA GLU A 70 -14.19 4.38 -4.61
C GLU A 70 -14.68 4.11 -6.03
N THR A 71 -13.81 3.52 -6.83
CA THR A 71 -14.14 3.03 -8.17
C THR A 71 -13.43 1.70 -8.40
N LYS A 72 -13.97 0.89 -9.30
CA LYS A 72 -13.31 -0.33 -9.74
C LYS A 72 -12.65 -0.09 -11.09
N ILE A 73 -11.40 -0.48 -11.20
CA ILE A 73 -10.60 -0.39 -12.41
C ILE A 73 -10.11 -1.79 -12.75
N ALA A 74 -10.31 -2.21 -13.98
CA ALA A 74 -9.83 -3.50 -14.45
C ALA A 74 -8.30 -3.49 -14.56
N GLY A 75 -7.67 -4.49 -13.97
CA GLY A 75 -6.26 -4.81 -14.18
C GLY A 75 -6.00 -5.43 -15.56
N ALA A 76 -4.76 -5.53 -15.94
CA ALA A 76 -4.35 -6.14 -17.20
C ALA A 76 -4.74 -7.64 -17.31
N ASP A 77 -4.91 -8.29 -16.17
CA ASP A 77 -5.36 -9.68 -16.04
C ASP A 77 -6.90 -9.84 -16.11
N GLY A 78 -7.64 -8.73 -16.22
CA GLY A 78 -9.10 -8.69 -16.21
C GLY A 78 -9.73 -8.74 -14.81
N THR A 79 -8.93 -8.77 -13.74
CA THR A 79 -9.41 -8.64 -12.37
C THR A 79 -9.76 -7.18 -12.09
N GLU A 80 -10.91 -6.94 -11.45
CA GLU A 80 -11.27 -5.59 -11.02
C GLU A 80 -10.68 -5.32 -9.62
N TYR A 81 -9.91 -4.22 -9.52
CA TYR A 81 -9.32 -3.74 -8.28
C TYR A 81 -10.02 -2.47 -7.81
N THR A 82 -10.26 -2.36 -6.51
CA THR A 82 -10.83 -1.16 -5.91
C THR A 82 -9.76 -0.08 -5.77
N VAL A 83 -10.02 1.08 -6.35
CA VAL A 83 -9.21 2.29 -6.16
C VAL A 83 -10.04 3.27 -5.35
N ALA A 84 -9.55 3.70 -4.19
CA ALA A 84 -10.35 4.43 -3.22
C ALA A 84 -9.60 5.58 -2.54
N GLY A 85 -10.36 6.48 -1.94
CA GLY A 85 -9.85 7.53 -1.04
C GLY A 85 -8.78 8.40 -1.67
N PRO A 86 -7.65 8.66 -0.96
CA PRO A 86 -6.61 9.57 -1.45
C PRO A 86 -5.88 9.06 -2.70
N ILE A 87 -5.87 7.74 -2.94
CA ILE A 87 -5.33 7.14 -4.15
C ILE A 87 -6.21 7.49 -5.35
N LEU A 88 -7.54 7.30 -5.22
CA LEU A 88 -8.49 7.66 -6.26
C LEU A 88 -8.47 9.16 -6.54
N ALA A 89 -8.44 9.98 -5.48
CA ALA A 89 -8.35 11.42 -5.63
C ALA A 89 -7.13 11.82 -6.48
N LYS A 90 -5.96 11.25 -6.21
CA LYS A 90 -4.74 11.46 -6.99
C LYS A 90 -4.87 10.95 -8.43
N TYR A 91 -5.39 9.73 -8.61
CA TYR A 91 -5.64 9.14 -9.92
C TYR A 91 -6.51 10.06 -10.80
N ASN A 92 -7.54 10.66 -10.22
CA ASN A 92 -8.45 11.57 -10.92
C ASN A 92 -7.82 12.91 -11.31
N THR A 93 -6.69 13.30 -10.68
CA THR A 93 -5.93 14.51 -11.10
C THR A 93 -5.06 14.28 -12.33
N LEU A 94 -4.81 13.02 -12.71
CA LEU A 94 -4.03 12.69 -13.89
C LEU A 94 -4.86 12.97 -15.16
N ASP A 95 -4.20 13.51 -16.17
CA ASP A 95 -4.76 13.60 -17.51
C ASP A 95 -4.78 12.23 -18.20
N GLU A 96 -5.37 12.15 -19.38
CA GLU A 96 -5.48 10.89 -20.13
C GLU A 96 -4.10 10.29 -20.49
N ALA A 97 -3.09 11.14 -20.74
CA ALA A 97 -1.73 10.67 -21.01
C ALA A 97 -1.10 10.07 -19.75
N GLY A 98 -1.28 10.73 -18.60
CA GLY A 98 -0.84 10.22 -17.30
C GLY A 98 -1.52 8.92 -16.90
N LYS A 99 -2.84 8.81 -17.07
CA LYS A 99 -3.58 7.55 -16.82
C LYS A 99 -3.12 6.44 -17.75
N THR A 100 -2.89 6.74 -19.01
CA THR A 100 -2.36 5.76 -19.98
C THR A 100 -0.95 5.31 -19.60
N ALA A 101 -0.08 6.23 -19.18
CA ALA A 101 1.28 5.93 -18.74
C ALA A 101 1.29 5.14 -17.42
N LEU A 102 0.37 5.45 -16.50
CA LEU A 102 0.23 4.72 -15.24
C LEU A 102 -0.26 3.28 -15.48
N GLY A 103 -1.13 3.10 -16.46
CA GLY A 103 -1.68 1.81 -16.81
C GLY A 103 -2.72 1.31 -15.82
N ALA A 104 -2.93 -0.01 -15.84
CA ALA A 104 -3.91 -0.68 -15.00
C ALA A 104 -3.36 -0.94 -13.58
N PRO A 105 -4.22 -0.99 -12.55
CA PRO A 105 -3.80 -1.47 -11.24
C PRO A 105 -3.37 -2.94 -11.31
N THR A 106 -2.33 -3.28 -10.56
CA THR A 106 -1.77 -4.65 -10.50
C THR A 106 -2.13 -5.38 -9.22
N GLY A 107 -2.90 -4.73 -8.34
CA GLY A 107 -3.35 -5.29 -7.07
C GLY A 107 -4.23 -4.31 -6.29
N GLU A 108 -4.78 -4.79 -5.18
CA GLU A 108 -5.55 -3.96 -4.25
C GLU A 108 -4.66 -2.94 -3.54
N GLN A 109 -5.30 -1.89 -3.03
CA GLN A 109 -4.65 -0.91 -2.18
C GLN A 109 -4.03 -1.58 -0.95
N GLN A 110 -2.82 -1.18 -0.61
CA GLN A 110 -2.05 -1.68 0.52
C GLN A 110 -1.85 -0.57 1.55
N SER A 111 -1.67 -0.96 2.82
CA SER A 111 -1.34 -0.04 3.91
C SER A 111 0.05 -0.31 4.45
N ASN A 112 0.78 0.75 4.74
CA ASN A 112 2.06 0.69 5.42
C ASN A 112 1.88 0.67 6.96
N PRO A 113 2.85 0.18 7.74
CA PRO A 113 2.77 0.15 9.20
C PRO A 113 2.60 1.53 9.87
N ASP A 114 3.04 2.58 9.21
CA ASP A 114 2.93 3.98 9.64
C ASP A 114 1.62 4.67 9.24
N GLY A 115 0.69 3.91 8.63
CA GLY A 115 -0.63 4.40 8.22
C GLY A 115 -0.68 5.00 6.81
N GLY A 116 0.45 5.07 6.09
CA GLY A 116 0.43 5.41 4.68
C GLY A 116 -0.26 4.34 3.84
N VAL A 117 -0.80 4.72 2.69
CA VAL A 117 -1.47 3.80 1.76
C VAL A 117 -0.92 3.95 0.35
N TYR A 118 -0.89 2.85 -0.38
CA TYR A 118 -0.41 2.87 -1.76
C TYR A 118 -1.13 1.84 -2.62
N GLN A 119 -1.10 2.05 -3.93
CA GLN A 119 -1.57 1.08 -4.91
C GLN A 119 -0.63 1.03 -6.10
N GLN A 120 -0.26 -0.19 -6.47
CA GLN A 120 0.62 -0.44 -7.61
C GLN A 120 -0.17 -0.45 -8.91
N PHE A 121 0.44 0.12 -9.93
CA PHE A 121 -0.03 0.12 -11.31
C PHE A 121 1.11 -0.36 -12.23
N ASP A 122 0.81 -0.67 -13.48
CA ASP A 122 1.81 -1.16 -14.43
C ASP A 122 2.99 -0.19 -14.58
N GLY A 123 2.73 1.09 -14.80
CA GLY A 123 3.75 2.12 -15.05
C GLY A 123 4.26 2.84 -13.81
N GLY A 124 3.63 2.67 -12.65
CA GLY A 124 3.97 3.45 -11.45
C GLY A 124 3.29 2.97 -10.18
N VAL A 125 3.40 3.79 -9.16
CA VAL A 125 2.67 3.62 -7.90
C VAL A 125 2.07 4.95 -7.48
N ILE A 126 0.82 4.94 -7.03
CA ILE A 126 0.25 6.08 -6.30
C ILE A 126 0.39 5.76 -4.82
N ILE A 127 0.98 6.70 -4.08
CA ILE A 127 1.20 6.55 -2.65
C ILE A 127 0.77 7.80 -1.91
N HIS A 128 0.19 7.61 -0.74
CA HIS A 128 -0.29 8.67 0.14
C HIS A 128 0.27 8.45 1.57
N SER A 129 0.75 9.55 2.16
CA SER A 129 0.98 9.69 3.59
C SER A 129 0.28 10.96 4.08
N THR A 130 0.92 12.11 4.01
CA THR A 130 0.31 13.44 4.23
C THR A 130 -0.25 14.05 2.96
N ALA A 131 0.31 13.68 1.81
CA ALA A 131 -0.12 14.04 0.46
C ALA A 131 0.05 12.82 -0.46
N SER A 132 -0.60 12.87 -1.62
CA SER A 132 -0.54 11.78 -2.60
C SER A 132 0.35 12.16 -3.77
N TYR A 133 1.24 11.26 -4.13
CA TYR A 133 2.17 11.42 -5.24
C TYR A 133 2.20 10.18 -6.13
N VAL A 134 2.63 10.37 -7.37
CA VAL A 134 2.91 9.27 -8.30
C VAL A 134 4.41 9.12 -8.45
N VAL A 135 4.90 7.90 -8.26
CA VAL A 135 6.29 7.55 -8.56
C VAL A 135 6.32 6.64 -9.78
N TRP A 136 7.05 7.06 -10.82
CA TRP A 136 6.99 6.46 -12.15
C TRP A 136 8.18 5.54 -12.45
N GLY A 137 7.95 4.54 -13.26
CA GLY A 137 8.92 3.75 -14.02
C GLY A 137 10.25 3.47 -13.30
N LYS A 138 11.36 3.89 -13.89
CA LYS A 138 12.73 3.65 -13.38
C LYS A 138 13.00 4.27 -12.00
N ILE A 139 12.39 5.43 -11.73
CA ILE A 139 12.48 6.06 -10.41
C ILE A 139 11.77 5.22 -9.37
N ARG A 140 10.55 4.70 -9.68
CA ARG A 140 9.84 3.76 -8.81
C ARG A 140 10.64 2.50 -8.57
N ASP A 141 11.21 1.91 -9.64
CA ASP A 141 11.97 0.67 -9.53
C ASP A 141 13.17 0.85 -8.60
N LYS A 142 13.91 1.95 -8.75
CA LYS A 142 15.04 2.28 -7.89
C LYS A 142 14.63 2.55 -6.44
N TRP A 143 13.55 3.28 -6.24
CA TRP A 143 13.00 3.53 -4.92
C TRP A 143 12.56 2.22 -4.23
N ASN A 144 11.91 1.30 -4.96
CA ASN A 144 11.54 -0.02 -4.44
C ASN A 144 12.76 -0.87 -4.07
N GLU A 145 13.86 -0.83 -4.86
CA GLU A 145 15.12 -1.49 -4.51
C GLU A 145 15.70 -1.01 -3.18
N LEU A 146 15.46 0.26 -2.83
CA LEU A 146 15.89 0.88 -1.58
C LEU A 146 14.88 0.74 -0.43
N GLY A 147 13.87 -0.13 -0.59
CA GLY A 147 12.88 -0.43 0.44
C GLY A 147 11.61 0.40 0.39
N GLY A 148 11.39 1.17 -0.68
CA GLY A 148 10.18 1.96 -0.88
C GLY A 148 10.00 3.04 0.20
N SER A 149 8.76 3.29 0.58
CA SER A 149 8.44 4.29 1.61
C SER A 149 8.97 3.96 3.00
N GLN A 150 9.24 2.70 3.27
CA GLN A 150 9.79 2.23 4.55
C GLN A 150 11.33 2.13 4.51
N GLY A 151 11.94 2.38 3.34
CA GLY A 151 13.37 2.30 3.10
C GLY A 151 14.10 3.64 3.31
N ASP A 152 15.31 3.71 2.75
CA ASP A 152 16.25 4.82 3.00
C ASP A 152 15.75 6.18 2.53
N LEU A 153 14.98 6.24 1.45
CA LEU A 153 14.46 7.48 0.88
C LEU A 153 13.18 7.98 1.58
N GLY A 154 12.38 7.10 2.16
CA GLY A 154 11.08 7.45 2.73
C GLY A 154 10.01 7.71 1.67
N TYR A 155 8.99 8.49 2.02
CA TYR A 155 7.90 8.84 1.13
C TYR A 155 8.32 9.89 0.10
N PRO A 156 7.71 9.88 -1.11
CA PRO A 156 7.86 10.98 -2.05
C PRO A 156 7.28 12.28 -1.48
N THR A 157 7.90 13.39 -1.80
CA THR A 157 7.50 14.75 -1.42
C THR A 157 7.13 15.60 -2.63
N SER A 158 7.32 15.06 -3.84
CA SER A 158 6.88 15.67 -5.11
C SER A 158 6.42 14.60 -6.09
N ASP A 159 5.61 15.00 -7.06
CA ASP A 159 5.47 14.26 -8.30
C ASP A 159 6.78 14.36 -9.12
N GLU A 160 6.89 13.52 -10.15
CA GLU A 160 8.00 13.57 -11.09
C GLU A 160 8.00 14.91 -11.84
N THR A 161 9.17 15.50 -11.95
CA THR A 161 9.42 16.75 -12.70
C THR A 161 10.62 16.58 -13.61
N ASP A 162 10.71 17.44 -14.63
CA ASP A 162 11.92 17.57 -15.43
C ASP A 162 12.90 18.53 -14.74
N ASN A 163 14.18 18.12 -14.65
CA ASN A 163 15.23 19.00 -14.19
C ASN A 163 15.84 19.83 -15.36
N PRO A 164 16.67 20.84 -15.10
CA PRO A 164 17.27 21.68 -16.17
C PRO A 164 18.08 20.92 -17.22
N GLU A 165 18.60 19.74 -16.87
CA GLU A 165 19.36 18.86 -17.77
C GLU A 165 18.45 17.97 -18.62
N GLY A 166 17.11 18.04 -18.44
CA GLY A 166 16.13 17.23 -19.15
C GLY A 166 15.98 15.82 -18.60
N ASN A 167 16.47 15.57 -17.40
CA ASN A 167 16.26 14.32 -16.70
C ASN A 167 14.95 14.35 -15.90
N LYS A 168 14.32 13.21 -15.71
CA LYS A 168 13.18 13.05 -14.80
C LYS A 168 13.68 12.92 -13.36
N GLN A 169 13.01 13.57 -12.42
CA GLN A 169 13.34 13.46 -11.01
C GLN A 169 12.12 13.46 -10.10
N THR A 170 12.23 12.75 -8.98
CA THR A 170 11.27 12.76 -7.88
C THR A 170 12.03 13.00 -6.57
N THR A 171 11.53 13.92 -5.75
CA THR A 171 12.08 14.18 -4.42
C THR A 171 11.36 13.31 -3.39
N PHE A 172 12.12 12.87 -2.39
CA PHE A 172 11.68 12.05 -1.28
C PHE A 172 12.07 12.73 0.04
N GLU A 173 11.57 12.24 1.15
CA GLU A 173 11.87 12.81 2.48
C GLU A 173 13.37 12.91 2.76
N ARG A 174 14.17 11.95 2.30
CA ARG A 174 15.60 11.84 2.60
C ARG A 174 16.51 11.84 1.37
N GLY A 175 15.99 12.26 0.22
CA GLY A 175 16.81 12.32 -0.99
C GLY A 175 16.03 12.59 -2.25
N THR A 176 16.71 12.46 -3.38
CA THR A 176 16.15 12.64 -4.73
C THR A 176 16.62 11.49 -5.61
N VAL A 177 15.74 10.96 -6.44
CA VAL A 177 16.07 10.02 -7.50
C VAL A 177 15.89 10.72 -8.84
N THR A 178 16.91 10.66 -9.67
CA THR A 178 16.94 11.25 -11.02
C THR A 178 17.16 10.13 -12.04
N TRP A 179 16.39 10.14 -13.11
CA TRP A 179 16.54 9.24 -14.24
C TRP A 179 16.83 10.02 -15.52
N ASN A 180 17.89 9.61 -16.23
CA ASN A 180 18.21 10.15 -17.53
C ASN A 180 17.61 9.28 -18.64
N PRO A 181 16.60 9.77 -19.39
CA PRO A 181 15.94 8.97 -20.42
C PRO A 181 16.82 8.66 -21.64
N THR A 182 17.94 9.38 -21.82
CA THR A 182 18.86 9.16 -22.94
C THR A 182 19.88 8.07 -22.65
N THR A 183 20.43 8.05 -21.42
CA THR A 183 21.46 7.08 -21.01
C THR A 183 20.89 5.90 -20.22
N ASP A 184 19.61 5.96 -19.83
CA ASP A 184 18.92 5.03 -18.91
C ASP A 184 19.59 4.95 -17.52
N GLU A 185 20.37 5.95 -17.16
CA GLU A 185 21.05 6.02 -15.86
C GLU A 185 20.09 6.52 -14.77
N VAL A 186 20.12 5.88 -13.61
CA VAL A 186 19.38 6.30 -12.42
C VAL A 186 20.36 6.68 -11.31
N VAL A 187 20.26 7.90 -10.81
CA VAL A 187 21.10 8.46 -9.75
C VAL A 187 20.28 8.72 -8.51
N VAL A 188 20.79 8.32 -7.35
CA VAL A 188 20.22 8.61 -6.04
C VAL A 188 21.12 9.60 -5.31
N THR A 189 20.53 10.69 -4.84
CA THR A 189 21.22 11.70 -4.02
C THR A 189 20.53 11.78 -2.67
N MET A 190 21.24 11.45 -1.60
CA MET A 190 20.72 11.55 -0.22
C MET A 190 20.96 12.97 0.33
N ASN A 191 20.01 13.44 1.18
CA ASN A 191 20.10 14.74 1.86
C ASN A 191 21.06 14.71 3.05
#